data_bc42baf734cbaff96db3fa7937e3941c
#
_entry.id   bc42baf734cbaff96db3fa7937e3941c
#
_cell.length_a   1.000
_cell.length_b   1.000
_cell.length_c   1.000
_cell.angle_alpha   90.00
_cell.angle_beta   90.00
_cell.angle_gamma   90.00
#
_symmetry.space_group_name_H-M   'P 1'
#
loop_
_entity.id
_entity.type
_entity.pdbx_description
1 polymer ?
#
loop_
_entity_poly.entity_id
_entity_poly.type
_entity_poly.pdbx_seq_one_letter_code
_entity_poly.pdbx_strand_id
1 'polypeptide(L)'
;GDPDAPLQALIFDSVFNPFRGIIAYYKVVNGSIGKNDHVKFVATGREYEADEVGVLKLGMMPKDRIYCGDVGYIISGIKTSKEVKVGDTITHVDNPCDKPIAGFQEVKPMVFAGVYPIESEDFENLRASLEKLQLNDASITFQPESSVALGFGFRCGFLGLLHMEIVQERLEREFNMDVITTVPNVSYHVFDKKGNMKEVHNPSELPDPA
;
A
#
# COMPACT_ATOMS: atom_id res chain seq x y z
N GLY A 1 -0.88 4.69 -27.08
CA GLY A 1 0.52 4.35 -26.86
C GLY A 1 1.17 3.73 -28.08
N ASP A 2 2.43 3.48 -27.98
CA ASP A 2 3.24 2.86 -29.03
C ASP A 2 3.41 1.37 -28.72
N PRO A 3 2.92 0.44 -29.56
CA PRO A 3 3.04 -0.99 -29.32
C PRO A 3 4.48 -1.53 -29.46
N ASP A 4 5.35 -0.83 -30.20
CA ASP A 4 6.74 -1.24 -30.45
C ASP A 4 7.75 -0.64 -29.48
N ALA A 5 7.30 0.27 -28.61
CA ALA A 5 8.13 0.89 -27.58
C ALA A 5 8.38 -0.09 -26.40
N PRO A 6 9.41 0.18 -25.56
CA PRO A 6 9.61 -0.53 -24.31
C PRO A 6 8.35 -0.52 -23.43
N LEU A 7 8.14 -1.62 -22.70
CA LEU A 7 6.97 -1.77 -21.84
C LEU A 7 6.87 -0.63 -20.81
N GLN A 8 5.72 0.01 -20.80
CA GLN A 8 5.25 0.90 -19.73
C GLN A 8 3.81 0.51 -19.38
N ALA A 9 3.61 -0.09 -18.20
CA ALA A 9 2.28 -0.39 -17.70
C ALA A 9 2.07 0.28 -16.33
N LEU A 10 0.94 0.96 -16.17
CA LEU A 10 0.58 1.68 -14.95
C LEU A 10 -0.20 0.77 -14.03
N ILE A 11 0.28 0.55 -12.82
CA ILE A 11 -0.45 -0.14 -11.75
C ILE A 11 -1.51 0.84 -11.20
N PHE A 12 -2.78 0.48 -11.27
CA PHE A 12 -3.86 1.31 -10.76
C PHE A 12 -4.58 0.69 -9.54
N ASP A 13 -4.39 -0.62 -9.28
CA ASP A 13 -4.96 -1.30 -8.14
C ASP A 13 -4.21 -2.59 -7.84
N SER A 14 -4.41 -3.17 -6.65
CA SER A 14 -3.92 -4.49 -6.28
C SER A 14 -4.84 -5.15 -5.25
N VAL A 15 -4.90 -6.48 -5.28
CA VAL A 15 -5.68 -7.26 -4.33
C VAL A 15 -4.84 -8.44 -3.81
N PHE A 16 -4.97 -8.73 -2.52
CA PHE A 16 -4.38 -9.92 -1.93
C PHE A 16 -5.26 -11.15 -2.15
N ASN A 17 -4.66 -12.21 -2.67
CA ASN A 17 -5.27 -13.52 -2.80
C ASN A 17 -4.48 -14.53 -1.94
N PRO A 18 -5.12 -15.26 -1.00
CA PRO A 18 -4.43 -16.17 -0.08
C PRO A 18 -3.62 -17.28 -0.76
N PHE A 19 -3.99 -17.66 -1.99
CA PHE A 19 -3.37 -18.75 -2.74
C PHE A 19 -2.34 -18.28 -3.77
N ARG A 20 -2.48 -17.06 -4.28
CA ARG A 20 -1.71 -16.53 -5.41
C ARG A 20 -0.85 -15.31 -5.05
N GLY A 21 -0.94 -14.82 -3.82
CA GLY A 21 -0.27 -13.60 -3.38
C GLY A 21 -0.96 -12.33 -3.88
N ILE A 22 -0.20 -11.25 -4.04
CA ILE A 22 -0.71 -10.00 -4.56
C ILE A 22 -0.92 -10.11 -6.07
N ILE A 23 -2.12 -9.76 -6.51
CA ILE A 23 -2.48 -9.60 -7.92
C ILE A 23 -2.49 -8.11 -8.20
N ALA A 24 -1.61 -7.64 -9.08
CA ALA A 24 -1.57 -6.24 -9.48
C ALA A 24 -2.38 -6.04 -10.77
N TYR A 25 -3.24 -5.03 -10.77
CA TYR A 25 -4.01 -4.61 -11.93
C TYR A 25 -3.32 -3.43 -12.61
N TYR A 26 -3.17 -3.52 -13.91
CA TYR A 26 -2.43 -2.52 -14.67
C TYR A 26 -3.09 -2.20 -16.02
N LYS A 27 -2.75 -1.04 -16.56
CA LYS A 27 -3.02 -0.65 -17.93
C LYS A 27 -1.71 -0.55 -18.70
N VAL A 28 -1.60 -1.24 -19.82
CA VAL A 28 -0.45 -1.11 -20.72
C VAL A 28 -0.58 0.20 -21.50
N VAL A 29 0.38 1.08 -21.30
CA VAL A 29 0.45 2.39 -21.98
C VAL A 29 1.28 2.25 -23.25
N ASN A 30 2.44 1.60 -23.17
CA ASN A 30 3.33 1.32 -24.31
C ASN A 30 3.83 -0.11 -24.25
N GLY A 31 4.17 -0.68 -25.40
CA GLY A 31 4.70 -2.03 -25.52
C GLY A 31 3.67 -3.12 -25.22
N SER A 32 4.13 -4.22 -24.66
CA SER A 32 3.30 -5.36 -24.27
C SER A 32 3.96 -6.13 -23.12
N ILE A 33 3.17 -6.93 -22.40
CA ILE A 33 3.66 -7.81 -21.32
C ILE A 33 3.12 -9.22 -21.54
N GLY A 34 3.98 -10.22 -21.46
CA GLY A 34 3.64 -11.62 -21.63
C GLY A 34 3.85 -12.46 -20.38
N LYS A 35 3.30 -13.67 -20.42
CA LYS A 35 3.60 -14.70 -19.45
C LYS A 35 5.11 -15.03 -19.51
N ASN A 36 5.71 -15.22 -18.33
CA ASN A 36 7.13 -15.49 -18.10
C ASN A 36 8.06 -14.31 -18.46
N ASP A 37 7.54 -13.14 -18.78
CA ASP A 37 8.37 -11.96 -18.95
C ASP A 37 9.02 -11.58 -17.60
N HIS A 38 10.30 -11.20 -17.63
CA HIS A 38 11.03 -10.69 -16.48
C HIS A 38 10.81 -9.18 -16.38
N VAL A 39 10.09 -8.77 -15.35
CA VAL A 39 9.60 -7.39 -15.19
C VAL A 39 10.15 -6.74 -13.94
N LYS A 40 10.21 -5.41 -13.97
CA LYS A 40 10.63 -4.56 -12.87
C LYS A 40 9.54 -3.55 -12.53
N PHE A 41 9.27 -3.39 -11.25
CA PHE A 41 8.44 -2.32 -10.71
C PHE A 41 9.35 -1.14 -10.37
N VAL A 42 9.20 -0.05 -11.10
CA VAL A 42 10.19 1.04 -11.13
C VAL A 42 10.34 1.73 -9.77
N ALA A 43 9.23 2.05 -9.09
CA ALA A 43 9.25 2.77 -7.81
C ALA A 43 9.83 1.95 -6.66
N THR A 44 9.58 0.63 -6.64
CA THR A 44 10.12 -0.27 -5.62
C THR A 44 11.50 -0.82 -5.99
N GLY A 45 11.86 -0.75 -7.27
CA GLY A 45 13.09 -1.32 -7.83
C GLY A 45 13.13 -2.85 -7.84
N ARG A 46 12.02 -3.51 -7.48
CA ARG A 46 11.95 -4.96 -7.39
C ARG A 46 11.67 -5.61 -8.73
N GLU A 47 12.22 -6.80 -8.92
CA GLU A 47 12.12 -7.58 -10.14
C GLU A 47 11.32 -8.85 -9.87
N TYR A 48 10.50 -9.24 -10.85
CA TYR A 48 9.63 -10.41 -10.77
C TYR A 48 9.52 -11.11 -12.11
N GLU A 49 9.20 -12.39 -12.07
CA GLU A 49 8.73 -13.14 -13.23
C GLU A 49 7.20 -13.04 -13.29
N ALA A 50 6.65 -12.78 -14.47
CA ALA A 50 5.21 -12.74 -14.69
C ALA A 50 4.68 -14.18 -14.83
N ASP A 51 4.41 -14.86 -13.71
CA ASP A 51 3.92 -16.26 -13.69
C ASP A 51 2.63 -16.41 -14.51
N GLU A 52 1.77 -15.40 -14.40
CA GLU A 52 0.53 -15.31 -15.17
C GLU A 52 0.21 -13.84 -15.48
N VAL A 53 -0.24 -13.59 -16.71
CA VAL A 53 -0.88 -12.34 -17.12
C VAL A 53 -2.24 -12.65 -17.72
N GLY A 54 -3.16 -11.69 -17.71
CA GLY A 54 -4.49 -11.90 -18.27
C GLY A 54 -5.33 -10.64 -18.23
N VAL A 55 -6.58 -10.79 -18.62
CA VAL A 55 -7.59 -9.71 -18.62
C VAL A 55 -8.70 -10.01 -17.64
N LEU A 56 -9.35 -8.95 -17.15
CA LEU A 56 -10.53 -9.03 -16.31
C LEU A 56 -11.80 -8.94 -17.17
N LYS A 57 -12.67 -9.93 -17.00
CA LYS A 57 -14.05 -9.89 -17.50
C LYS A 57 -15.00 -10.14 -16.34
N LEU A 58 -15.89 -11.13 -16.41
CA LEU A 58 -16.64 -11.61 -15.23
C LEU A 58 -15.74 -12.35 -14.21
N GLY A 59 -14.50 -12.66 -14.61
CA GLY A 59 -13.44 -13.24 -13.81
C GLY A 59 -12.11 -13.03 -14.49
N MET A 60 -11.05 -13.51 -13.85
CA MET A 60 -9.69 -13.48 -14.40
C MET A 60 -9.59 -14.47 -15.57
N MET A 61 -9.16 -13.99 -16.73
CA MET A 61 -8.93 -14.78 -17.93
C MET A 61 -7.46 -14.70 -18.33
N PRO A 62 -6.68 -15.78 -18.10
CA PRO A 62 -5.29 -15.84 -18.52
C PRO A 62 -5.11 -15.60 -20.01
N LYS A 63 -4.04 -14.94 -20.38
CA LYS A 63 -3.62 -14.65 -21.74
C LYS A 63 -2.11 -14.88 -21.86
N ASP A 64 -1.64 -15.18 -23.07
CA ASP A 64 -0.20 -15.28 -23.30
C ASP A 64 0.47 -13.91 -23.27
N ARG A 65 -0.24 -12.87 -23.75
CA ARG A 65 0.28 -11.49 -23.82
C ARG A 65 -0.85 -10.46 -23.75
N ILE A 66 -0.53 -9.33 -23.11
CA ILE A 66 -1.39 -8.14 -22.99
C ILE A 66 -0.71 -7.00 -23.75
N TYR A 67 -1.43 -6.29 -24.57
CA TYR A 67 -0.90 -5.30 -25.50
C TYR A 67 -1.21 -3.87 -25.08
N CYS A 68 -0.50 -2.94 -25.71
CA CYS A 68 -0.70 -1.51 -25.56
C CYS A 68 -2.20 -1.13 -25.71
N GLY A 69 -2.72 -0.39 -24.73
CA GLY A 69 -4.12 0.03 -24.62
C GLY A 69 -4.99 -0.89 -23.76
N ASP A 70 -4.58 -2.14 -23.55
CA ASP A 70 -5.34 -3.10 -22.75
C ASP A 70 -5.16 -2.89 -21.24
N VAL A 71 -6.17 -3.34 -20.51
CA VAL A 71 -6.16 -3.47 -19.05
C VAL A 71 -6.01 -4.94 -18.70
N GLY A 72 -5.05 -5.22 -17.84
CA GLY A 72 -4.73 -6.58 -17.43
C GLY A 72 -4.38 -6.74 -15.97
N TYR A 73 -4.04 -7.96 -15.60
CA TYR A 73 -3.50 -8.31 -14.29
C TYR A 73 -2.21 -9.11 -14.42
N ILE A 74 -1.37 -9.05 -13.39
CA ILE A 74 -0.18 -9.87 -13.24
C ILE A 74 -0.19 -10.58 -11.90
N ILE A 75 0.23 -11.84 -11.92
CA ILE A 75 0.52 -12.67 -10.76
C ILE A 75 2.00 -13.03 -10.84
N SER A 76 2.74 -12.76 -9.76
CA SER A 76 4.20 -12.90 -9.70
C SER A 76 4.66 -13.43 -8.34
N GLY A 77 3.80 -14.09 -7.56
CA GLY A 77 4.15 -14.63 -6.25
C GLY A 77 4.48 -13.58 -5.18
N ILE A 78 4.11 -12.32 -5.38
CA ILE A 78 4.36 -11.23 -4.43
C ILE A 78 3.54 -11.47 -3.16
N LYS A 79 4.19 -11.44 -1.99
CA LYS A 79 3.56 -11.81 -0.72
C LYS A 79 3.09 -10.63 0.12
N THR A 80 3.64 -9.44 -0.09
CA THR A 80 3.32 -8.26 0.70
C THR A 80 2.83 -7.11 -0.17
N SER A 81 1.78 -6.43 0.25
CA SER A 81 1.21 -5.28 -0.45
C SER A 81 2.17 -4.09 -0.56
N LYS A 82 3.16 -4.01 0.35
CA LYS A 82 4.21 -2.97 0.33
C LYS A 82 5.11 -3.04 -0.90
N GLU A 83 5.17 -4.19 -1.56
CA GLU A 83 5.96 -4.40 -2.77
C GLU A 83 5.24 -3.94 -4.04
N VAL A 84 3.93 -3.69 -3.96
CA VAL A 84 3.10 -3.21 -5.08
C VAL A 84 2.53 -1.86 -4.70
N LYS A 85 2.91 -0.81 -5.43
CA LYS A 85 2.44 0.55 -5.19
C LYS A 85 1.53 0.98 -6.32
N VAL A 86 0.34 1.46 -5.99
CA VAL A 86 -0.57 2.07 -6.96
C VAL A 86 0.08 3.32 -7.54
N GLY A 87 0.04 3.44 -8.87
CA GLY A 87 0.73 4.50 -9.61
C GLY A 87 2.14 4.14 -10.07
N ASP A 88 2.71 2.99 -9.62
CA ASP A 88 4.01 2.52 -10.09
C ASP A 88 3.95 2.06 -11.56
N THR A 89 5.11 2.03 -12.20
CA THR A 89 5.29 1.59 -13.58
C THR A 89 5.94 0.21 -13.63
N ILE A 90 5.34 -0.70 -14.40
CA ILE A 90 5.95 -1.98 -14.75
C ILE A 90 6.70 -1.79 -16.07
N THR A 91 7.95 -2.27 -16.13
CA THR A 91 8.77 -2.33 -17.34
C THR A 91 9.49 -3.66 -17.42
N HIS A 92 10.09 -4.00 -18.58
CA HIS A 92 10.95 -5.18 -18.68
C HIS A 92 12.33 -4.92 -18.07
N VAL A 93 12.95 -5.96 -17.49
CA VAL A 93 14.31 -5.88 -16.96
C VAL A 93 15.32 -5.74 -18.09
N ASP A 94 15.15 -6.53 -19.17
CA ASP A 94 16.10 -6.60 -20.29
C ASP A 94 15.95 -5.40 -21.27
N ASN A 95 14.78 -4.77 -21.30
CA ASN A 95 14.50 -3.61 -22.15
C ASN A 95 13.67 -2.58 -21.36
N PRO A 96 14.28 -1.91 -20.38
CA PRO A 96 13.57 -0.96 -19.52
C PRO A 96 13.16 0.29 -20.27
N CYS A 97 12.05 0.87 -19.86
CA CYS A 97 11.63 2.18 -20.35
C CYS A 97 12.57 3.28 -19.81
N ASP A 98 12.78 4.33 -20.61
CA ASP A 98 13.66 5.45 -20.23
C ASP A 98 13.14 6.24 -19.03
N LYS A 99 11.81 6.35 -18.90
CA LYS A 99 11.14 7.09 -17.82
C LYS A 99 9.90 6.35 -17.33
N PRO A 100 9.62 6.35 -16.02
CA PRO A 100 8.35 5.84 -15.52
C PRO A 100 7.20 6.74 -16.01
N ILE A 101 5.99 6.19 -15.94
CA ILE A 101 4.77 6.97 -16.19
C ILE A 101 4.68 8.07 -15.13
N ALA A 102 4.48 9.32 -15.58
CA ALA A 102 4.43 10.47 -14.70
C ALA A 102 3.21 10.44 -13.76
N GLY A 103 3.37 11.01 -12.56
CA GLY A 103 2.27 11.17 -11.60
C GLY A 103 2.31 10.19 -10.41
N PHE A 104 3.30 9.31 -10.33
CA PHE A 104 3.49 8.50 -9.12
C PHE A 104 3.78 9.40 -7.93
N GLN A 105 2.95 9.27 -6.90
CA GLN A 105 3.17 9.88 -5.60
C GLN A 105 2.92 8.82 -4.52
N GLU A 106 3.89 8.63 -3.64
CA GLU A 106 3.71 7.78 -2.49
C GLU A 106 2.71 8.42 -1.54
N VAL A 107 1.60 7.72 -1.28
CA VAL A 107 0.57 8.21 -0.36
C VAL A 107 1.07 7.98 1.06
N LYS A 108 1.19 9.07 1.83
CA LYS A 108 1.62 9.03 3.23
C LYS A 108 0.42 9.22 4.15
N PRO A 109 0.40 8.55 5.31
CA PRO A 109 -0.60 8.81 6.33
C PRO A 109 -0.60 10.29 6.73
N MET A 110 -1.80 10.85 6.91
CA MET A 110 -2.02 12.24 7.34
C MET A 110 -2.68 12.35 8.71
N VAL A 111 -3.37 11.29 9.14
CA VAL A 111 -4.08 11.21 10.42
C VAL A 111 -3.51 10.05 11.22
N PHE A 112 -3.23 10.29 12.50
CA PHE A 112 -2.70 9.28 13.40
C PHE A 112 -3.60 9.14 14.62
N ALA A 113 -3.85 7.90 15.04
CA ALA A 113 -4.59 7.59 16.26
C ALA A 113 -4.01 6.34 16.93
N GLY A 114 -4.12 6.27 18.25
CA GLY A 114 -3.90 5.04 18.98
C GLY A 114 -5.11 4.13 18.82
N VAL A 115 -4.86 2.85 18.56
CA VAL A 115 -5.88 1.80 18.45
C VAL A 115 -5.55 0.73 19.48
N TYR A 116 -6.45 0.54 20.43
CA TYR A 116 -6.26 -0.34 21.59
C TYR A 116 -7.37 -1.38 21.64
N PRO A 117 -7.07 -2.64 21.94
CA PRO A 117 -8.10 -3.64 22.16
C PRO A 117 -8.85 -3.32 23.48
N ILE A 118 -10.11 -3.67 23.57
CA ILE A 118 -10.88 -3.52 24.82
C ILE A 118 -10.30 -4.44 25.89
N GLU A 119 -10.04 -5.69 25.54
CA GLU A 119 -9.41 -6.67 26.43
C GLU A 119 -7.91 -6.75 26.13
N SER A 120 -7.06 -6.61 27.16
CA SER A 120 -5.59 -6.60 27.00
C SER A 120 -5.06 -7.91 26.38
N GLU A 121 -5.76 -9.00 26.54
CA GLU A 121 -5.42 -10.31 25.97
C GLU A 121 -5.54 -10.35 24.46
N ASP A 122 -6.32 -9.45 23.85
CA ASP A 122 -6.53 -9.36 22.42
C ASP A 122 -5.45 -8.56 21.66
N PHE A 123 -4.37 -8.14 22.32
CA PHE A 123 -3.31 -7.37 21.67
C PHE A 123 -2.70 -8.09 20.45
N GLU A 124 -2.39 -9.40 20.58
CA GLU A 124 -1.84 -10.17 19.46
C GLU A 124 -2.88 -10.44 18.36
N ASN A 125 -4.16 -10.60 18.73
CA ASN A 125 -5.27 -10.72 17.77
C ASN A 125 -5.45 -9.41 16.98
N LEU A 126 -5.34 -8.25 17.66
CA LEU A 126 -5.39 -6.95 17.00
C LEU A 126 -4.21 -6.76 16.04
N ARG A 127 -2.99 -7.16 16.44
CA ARG A 127 -1.82 -7.15 15.56
C ARG A 127 -2.08 -7.94 14.28
N ALA A 128 -2.51 -9.20 14.43
CA ALA A 128 -2.78 -10.08 13.30
C ALA A 128 -3.89 -9.52 12.38
N SER A 129 -4.90 -8.85 12.95
CA SER A 129 -5.97 -8.22 12.21
C SER A 129 -5.47 -7.01 11.39
N LEU A 130 -4.64 -6.15 11.99
CA LEU A 130 -4.02 -5.02 11.31
C LEU A 130 -3.06 -5.48 10.19
N GLU A 131 -2.28 -6.54 10.40
CA GLU A 131 -1.43 -7.15 9.37
C GLU A 131 -2.24 -7.65 8.18
N LYS A 132 -3.38 -8.32 8.44
CA LYS A 132 -4.29 -8.79 7.38
C LYS A 132 -4.95 -7.63 6.63
N LEU A 133 -5.37 -6.58 7.32
CA LEU A 133 -5.90 -5.38 6.69
C LEU A 133 -4.86 -4.73 5.77
N GLN A 134 -3.61 -4.65 6.23
CA GLN A 134 -2.50 -4.06 5.46
C GLN A 134 -2.19 -4.84 4.16
N LEU A 135 -2.52 -6.13 4.08
CA LEU A 135 -2.36 -6.91 2.84
C LEU A 135 -3.22 -6.35 1.68
N ASN A 136 -4.40 -5.80 1.98
CA ASN A 136 -5.30 -5.20 0.99
C ASN A 136 -5.26 -3.67 0.99
N ASP A 137 -4.64 -3.07 1.99
CA ASP A 137 -4.54 -1.62 2.12
C ASP A 137 -3.15 -1.23 2.63
N ALA A 138 -2.22 -1.08 1.69
CA ALA A 138 -0.83 -0.73 1.99
C ALA A 138 -0.66 0.69 2.58
N SER A 139 -1.72 1.52 2.57
CA SER A 139 -1.70 2.88 3.14
C SER A 139 -1.84 2.89 4.66
N ILE A 140 -2.35 1.80 5.26
CA ILE A 140 -2.39 1.64 6.71
C ILE A 140 -0.96 1.41 7.23
N THR A 141 -0.54 2.25 8.16
CA THR A 141 0.70 2.05 8.90
C THR A 141 0.38 1.84 10.37
N PHE A 142 1.12 0.97 11.05
CA PHE A 142 0.97 0.78 12.49
C PHE A 142 2.29 0.39 13.13
N GLN A 143 2.43 0.78 14.37
CA GLN A 143 3.55 0.43 15.24
C GLN A 143 3.06 0.23 16.66
N PRO A 144 3.68 -0.66 17.46
CA PRO A 144 3.31 -0.86 18.85
C PRO A 144 3.39 0.45 19.63
N GLU A 145 2.41 0.68 20.49
CA GLU A 145 2.33 1.81 21.40
C GLU A 145 1.78 1.33 22.75
N SER A 146 2.14 2.03 23.83
CA SER A 146 1.58 1.78 25.14
C SER A 146 1.02 3.06 25.76
N SER A 147 -0.12 2.93 26.43
CA SER A 147 -0.76 3.99 27.19
C SER A 147 -0.89 3.58 28.64
N VAL A 148 -0.64 4.50 29.57
CA VAL A 148 -0.85 4.26 31.00
C VAL A 148 -2.30 3.92 31.30
N ALA A 149 -3.24 4.54 30.56
CA ALA A 149 -4.68 4.35 30.78
C ALA A 149 -5.27 3.15 30.03
N LEU A 150 -4.74 2.83 28.81
CA LEU A 150 -5.35 1.86 27.89
C LEU A 150 -4.49 0.60 27.70
N GLY A 151 -3.30 0.54 28.27
CA GLY A 151 -2.41 -0.59 28.12
C GLY A 151 -1.66 -0.61 26.79
N PHE A 152 -1.48 -1.82 26.23
CA PHE A 152 -0.78 -2.00 24.96
C PHE A 152 -1.75 -1.92 23.76
N GLY A 153 -1.32 -1.24 22.72
CA GLY A 153 -2.04 -1.05 21.48
C GLY A 153 -1.11 -0.69 20.33
N PHE A 154 -1.66 -0.03 19.33
CA PHE A 154 -0.91 0.37 18.14
C PHE A 154 -1.18 1.82 17.81
N ARG A 155 -0.13 2.59 17.52
CA ARG A 155 -0.26 3.86 16.84
C ARG A 155 -0.42 3.60 15.36
N CYS A 156 -1.60 3.93 14.85
CA CYS A 156 -1.96 3.71 13.45
C CYS A 156 -1.95 5.02 12.68
N GLY A 157 -1.51 4.95 11.43
CA GLY A 157 -1.56 6.06 10.47
C GLY A 157 -2.56 5.75 9.36
N PHE A 158 -3.37 6.76 9.01
CA PHE A 158 -4.47 6.70 8.06
C PHE A 158 -4.37 7.85 7.05
N LEU A 159 -4.97 7.68 5.86
CA LEU A 159 -5.02 8.73 4.83
C LEU A 159 -5.88 9.93 5.22
N GLY A 160 -6.85 9.71 6.11
CA GLY A 160 -7.77 10.72 6.60
C GLY A 160 -8.75 10.13 7.60
N LEU A 161 -9.66 10.96 8.11
CA LEU A 161 -10.67 10.54 9.12
C LEU A 161 -11.60 9.45 8.58
N LEU A 162 -12.08 9.58 7.35
CA LEU A 162 -12.95 8.57 6.73
C LEU A 162 -12.23 7.23 6.59
N HIS A 163 -10.94 7.25 6.21
CA HIS A 163 -10.14 6.02 6.14
C HIS A 163 -10.01 5.36 7.51
N MET A 164 -9.79 6.14 8.57
CA MET A 164 -9.75 5.64 9.95
C MET A 164 -11.07 4.97 10.34
N GLU A 165 -12.20 5.59 10.04
CA GLU A 165 -13.53 5.03 10.32
C GLU A 165 -13.77 3.72 9.57
N ILE A 166 -13.39 3.65 8.29
CA ILE A 166 -13.49 2.43 7.48
C ILE A 166 -12.63 1.31 8.08
N VAL A 167 -11.39 1.60 8.48
CA VAL A 167 -10.50 0.61 9.09
C VAL A 167 -11.07 0.10 10.42
N GLN A 168 -11.61 1.00 11.25
CA GLN A 168 -12.25 0.63 12.51
C GLN A 168 -13.48 -0.28 12.28
N GLU A 169 -14.35 0.08 11.33
CA GLU A 169 -15.52 -0.74 10.97
C GLU A 169 -15.10 -2.11 10.41
N ARG A 170 -14.03 -2.19 9.66
CA ARG A 170 -13.48 -3.45 9.15
C ARG A 170 -12.91 -4.33 10.27
N LEU A 171 -12.21 -3.75 11.25
CA LEU A 171 -11.74 -4.49 12.43
C LEU A 171 -12.91 -5.14 13.17
N GLU A 172 -13.99 -4.41 13.37
CA GLU A 172 -15.19 -4.93 14.03
C GLU A 172 -15.87 -6.01 13.19
N ARG A 173 -16.17 -5.74 11.91
CA ARG A 173 -16.99 -6.64 11.06
C ARG A 173 -16.25 -7.86 10.52
N GLU A 174 -14.99 -7.69 10.09
CA GLU A 174 -14.24 -8.77 9.44
C GLU A 174 -13.48 -9.63 10.45
N PHE A 175 -13.05 -9.04 11.58
CA PHE A 175 -12.19 -9.70 12.56
C PHE A 175 -12.83 -9.84 13.94
N ASN A 176 -14.08 -9.36 14.12
CA ASN A 176 -14.78 -9.34 15.41
C ASN A 176 -13.91 -8.72 16.52
N MET A 177 -13.23 -7.63 16.19
CA MET A 177 -12.27 -6.94 17.04
C MET A 177 -12.82 -5.56 17.44
N ASP A 178 -13.32 -5.47 18.66
CA ASP A 178 -13.74 -4.21 19.26
C ASP A 178 -12.51 -3.44 19.76
N VAL A 179 -12.40 -2.19 19.36
CA VAL A 179 -11.24 -1.36 19.66
C VAL A 179 -11.64 0.00 20.24
N ILE A 180 -10.77 0.54 21.08
CA ILE A 180 -10.81 1.94 21.53
C ILE A 180 -9.86 2.72 20.64
N THR A 181 -10.33 3.77 20.00
CA THR A 181 -9.51 4.71 19.24
C THR A 181 -9.33 6.01 20.04
N THR A 182 -8.09 6.51 20.09
CA THR A 182 -7.83 7.82 20.68
C THR A 182 -8.26 8.93 19.74
N VAL A 183 -8.33 10.17 20.24
CA VAL A 183 -8.58 11.34 19.39
C VAL A 183 -7.50 11.42 18.29
N PRO A 184 -7.92 11.51 17.02
CA PRO A 184 -6.96 11.55 15.92
C PRO A 184 -6.13 12.83 15.95
N ASN A 185 -4.84 12.67 15.66
CA ASN A 185 -3.88 13.75 15.53
C ASN A 185 -3.39 13.81 14.08
N VAL A 186 -2.96 15.00 13.66
CA VAL A 186 -2.33 15.23 12.35
C VAL A 186 -0.81 15.37 12.51
N SER A 187 -0.08 15.18 11.42
CA SER A 187 1.35 15.50 11.39
C SER A 187 1.56 17.01 11.38
N TYR A 188 2.57 17.47 12.13
CA TYR A 188 3.00 18.86 12.14
C TYR A 188 4.37 18.98 11.48
N HIS A 189 4.53 19.96 10.61
CA HIS A 189 5.84 20.35 10.12
C HIS A 189 6.38 21.49 10.99
N VAL A 190 7.41 21.21 11.76
CA VAL A 190 8.06 22.19 12.64
C VAL A 190 9.34 22.66 11.97
N PHE A 191 9.49 23.96 11.83
CA PHE A 191 10.71 24.57 11.27
C PHE A 191 11.54 25.14 12.42
N ASP A 192 12.82 24.76 12.49
CA ASP A 192 13.75 25.38 13.40
C ASP A 192 14.16 26.80 12.95
N LYS A 193 14.86 27.53 13.81
CA LYS A 193 15.36 28.89 13.49
C LYS A 193 16.34 28.92 12.30
N LYS A 194 16.84 27.76 11.86
CA LYS A 194 17.75 27.62 10.71
C LYS A 194 17.00 27.19 9.44
N GLY A 195 15.66 27.01 9.51
CA GLY A 195 14.81 26.60 8.39
C GLY A 195 14.80 25.08 8.14
N ASN A 196 15.40 24.26 9.00
CA ASN A 196 15.30 22.82 8.86
C ASN A 196 13.91 22.35 9.28
N MET A 197 13.27 21.53 8.46
CA MET A 197 11.97 20.96 8.72
C MET A 197 12.12 19.65 9.50
N LYS A 198 11.35 19.50 10.57
CA LYS A 198 11.14 18.25 11.29
C LYS A 198 9.65 17.92 11.28
N GLU A 199 9.30 16.72 10.84
CA GLU A 199 7.94 16.21 10.95
C GLU A 199 7.72 15.65 12.35
N VAL A 200 6.63 16.08 13.01
CA VAL A 200 6.28 15.71 14.39
C VAL A 200 4.85 15.16 14.37
N HIS A 201 4.68 13.96 14.91
CA HIS A 201 3.39 13.24 14.91
C HIS A 201 2.68 13.28 16.26
N ASN A 202 3.35 13.75 17.29
CA ASN A 202 2.79 13.88 18.63
C ASN A 202 3.15 15.26 19.22
N PRO A 203 2.17 16.01 19.78
CA PRO A 203 2.46 17.28 20.45
C PRO A 203 3.54 17.22 21.51
N SER A 204 3.75 16.08 22.17
CA SER A 204 4.82 15.88 23.16
C SER A 204 6.24 15.88 22.57
N GLU A 205 6.38 15.73 21.26
CA GLU A 205 7.65 15.79 20.52
C GLU A 205 7.98 17.18 20.00
N LEU A 206 7.10 18.16 20.24
CA LEU A 206 7.37 19.55 19.90
C LEU A 206 8.56 20.06 20.72
N PRO A 207 9.54 20.75 20.09
CA PRO A 207 10.63 21.37 20.82
C PRO A 207 10.07 22.43 21.76
N ASP A 208 10.69 22.54 22.94
CA ASP A 208 10.36 23.61 23.89
C ASP A 208 10.47 24.97 23.20
N PRO A 209 9.46 25.84 23.39
CA PRO A 209 9.53 27.20 22.87
C PRO A 209 10.63 27.97 23.64
N ALA A 210 11.79 28.09 23.02
CA ALA A 210 12.91 28.87 23.54
C ALA A 210 12.91 30.30 22.98
#